data_e4da3f606c6b28bcdf4380006a95a311
#
_entry.id   e4da3f606c6b28bcdf4380006a95a311
#
_cell.length_a   1.000
_cell.length_b   1.000
_cell.length_c   1.000
_cell.angle_alpha   90.00
_cell.angle_beta   90.00
_cell.angle_gamma   90.00
#
_symmetry.space_group_name_H-M   'P 1'
#
loop_
_entity.id
_entity.type
_entity.pdbx_description
1 polymer ?
#
loop_
_entity_poly.entity_id
_entity_poly.type
_entity_poly.pdbx_seq_one_letter_code
_entity_poly.pdbx_strand_id
1 'polypeptide(L)'
;TVPVSLTLGGSSNLAVNVSGLQFFYQSGWFLPTYQSFTVTTTGNPLAFSIVTSTKDGNPWLSASPMSGSTSQTITVSVSPGSLGQGTYTGKVTISAPSSLNASIEIPVTLTISTSPLLTATAAPAPFVYQTGGSTPAPQSITIGSTSSQVGFSVTSSTTDGNQWLGVSPLTGTTPQNLIVSVNPIGLSPGTYTGTINVASSAVANSPLRIPITMTITT
;
A
#
# COMPACT_ATOMS: atom_id res chain seq x y z
N THR A 1 27.94 44.01 -19.09
CA THR A 1 27.19 43.27 -18.07
C THR A 1 26.48 42.11 -18.74
N VAL A 2 26.85 40.84 -18.39
CA VAL A 2 26.14 39.65 -18.82
C VAL A 2 25.01 39.45 -17.80
N PRO A 3 23.74 39.40 -18.22
CA PRO A 3 22.64 39.12 -17.28
C PRO A 3 22.72 37.66 -16.86
N VAL A 4 22.85 37.41 -15.57
CA VAL A 4 22.75 36.06 -14.97
C VAL A 4 21.34 35.92 -14.41
N SER A 5 20.51 35.05 -14.96
CA SER A 5 19.22 34.71 -14.39
C SER A 5 19.34 33.40 -13.59
N LEU A 6 19.02 33.44 -12.29
CA LEU A 6 18.84 32.28 -11.44
C LEU A 6 17.37 31.94 -11.41
N THR A 7 16.97 30.82 -12.00
CA THR A 7 15.63 30.27 -11.85
C THR A 7 15.64 29.30 -10.68
N LEU A 8 15.10 29.69 -9.53
CA LEU A 8 14.79 28.75 -8.46
C LEU A 8 13.57 27.92 -8.90
N GLY A 9 13.81 26.72 -9.39
CA GLY A 9 12.76 25.72 -9.59
C GLY A 9 12.12 25.37 -8.26
N GLY A 10 10.78 25.43 -8.16
CA GLY A 10 10.06 24.96 -6.98
C GLY A 10 10.43 23.51 -6.69
N SER A 11 10.72 23.21 -5.41
CA SER A 11 11.07 21.86 -4.97
C SER A 11 9.85 20.94 -5.05
N SER A 12 9.89 19.94 -5.93
CA SER A 12 8.83 18.95 -6.09
C SER A 12 9.19 17.67 -5.35
N ASN A 13 8.26 17.14 -4.55
CA ASN A 13 8.38 15.83 -3.92
C ASN A 13 7.57 14.79 -4.69
N LEU A 14 8.17 13.64 -4.94
CA LEU A 14 7.49 12.46 -5.45
C LEU A 14 6.62 11.86 -4.35
N ALA A 15 5.41 11.42 -4.66
CA ALA A 15 4.49 10.77 -3.73
C ALA A 15 3.73 9.63 -4.39
N VAL A 16 3.29 8.67 -3.59
CA VAL A 16 2.43 7.54 -4.00
C VAL A 16 1.32 7.35 -2.99
N ASN A 17 0.19 6.81 -3.43
CA ASN A 17 -1.00 6.62 -2.61
C ASN A 17 -1.10 5.23 -1.96
N VAL A 18 0.00 4.46 -1.91
CA VAL A 18 0.08 3.14 -1.26
C VAL A 18 1.37 3.02 -0.45
N SER A 19 1.35 2.22 0.61
CA SER A 19 2.53 1.89 1.43
C SER A 19 3.12 0.52 1.09
N GLY A 20 2.41 -0.31 0.33
CA GLY A 20 2.83 -1.64 -0.09
C GLY A 20 1.72 -2.36 -0.86
N LEU A 21 2.07 -3.44 -1.56
CA LEU A 21 1.14 -4.27 -2.33
C LEU A 21 1.25 -5.73 -1.87
N GLN A 22 0.11 -6.38 -1.68
CA GLN A 22 0.04 -7.78 -1.27
C GLN A 22 -0.79 -8.58 -2.27
N PHE A 23 -0.18 -9.61 -2.85
CA PHE A 23 -0.83 -10.53 -3.76
C PHE A 23 -0.96 -11.90 -3.11
N PHE A 24 -2.09 -12.55 -3.33
CA PHE A 24 -2.41 -13.86 -2.79
C PHE A 24 -2.83 -14.78 -3.93
N TYR A 25 -2.16 -15.92 -4.05
CA TYR A 25 -2.42 -16.91 -5.06
C TYR A 25 -2.67 -18.27 -4.42
N GLN A 26 -3.82 -18.85 -4.70
CA GLN A 26 -4.09 -20.25 -4.40
C GLN A 26 -3.74 -21.09 -5.62
N SER A 27 -2.82 -22.03 -5.46
CA SER A 27 -2.36 -22.88 -6.57
C SER A 27 -3.51 -23.64 -7.22
N GLY A 28 -3.58 -23.60 -8.55
CA GLY A 28 -4.65 -24.22 -9.31
C GLY A 28 -5.92 -23.38 -9.47
N TRP A 29 -5.95 -22.15 -8.92
CA TRP A 29 -7.06 -21.19 -9.07
C TRP A 29 -6.67 -20.03 -9.99
N PHE A 30 -7.56 -19.03 -10.07
CA PHE A 30 -7.33 -17.85 -10.89
C PHE A 30 -6.10 -17.07 -10.41
N LEU A 31 -5.37 -16.48 -11.36
CA LEU A 31 -4.28 -15.58 -11.05
C LEU A 31 -4.78 -14.37 -10.23
N PRO A 32 -3.95 -13.82 -9.34
CA PRO A 32 -4.28 -12.61 -8.62
C PRO A 32 -4.62 -11.47 -9.59
N THR A 33 -5.67 -10.71 -9.28
CA THR A 33 -6.00 -9.49 -10.02
C THR A 33 -4.88 -8.46 -9.84
N TYR A 34 -4.63 -7.67 -10.90
CA TYR A 34 -3.69 -6.55 -10.79
C TYR A 34 -4.14 -5.56 -9.71
N GLN A 35 -3.17 -4.87 -9.14
CA GLN A 35 -3.39 -3.73 -8.26
C GLN A 35 -2.81 -2.47 -8.89
N SER A 36 -3.31 -1.30 -8.51
CA SER A 36 -2.85 -0.04 -9.07
C SER A 36 -2.51 0.96 -7.97
N PHE A 37 -1.55 1.82 -8.25
CA PHE A 37 -1.26 3.00 -7.45
C PHE A 37 -1.02 4.21 -8.34
N THR A 38 -1.11 5.41 -7.77
CA THR A 38 -0.88 6.65 -8.50
C THR A 38 0.43 7.28 -8.03
N VAL A 39 1.28 7.64 -9.00
CA VAL A 39 2.48 8.46 -8.78
C VAL A 39 2.10 9.92 -8.96
N THR A 40 2.31 10.72 -7.92
CA THR A 40 1.97 12.15 -7.88
C THR A 40 3.16 13.01 -7.46
N THR A 41 3.00 14.32 -7.52
CA THR A 41 3.98 15.30 -7.05
C THR A 41 3.30 16.44 -6.34
N THR A 42 3.98 17.05 -5.38
CA THR A 42 3.50 18.26 -4.67
C THR A 42 3.80 19.55 -5.41
N GLY A 43 4.50 19.51 -6.54
CA GLY A 43 4.92 20.68 -7.33
C GLY A 43 4.74 20.46 -8.83
N ASN A 44 5.71 20.92 -9.61
CA ASN A 44 5.71 20.76 -11.06
C ASN A 44 5.72 19.28 -11.46
N PRO A 45 5.13 18.91 -12.63
CA PRO A 45 5.19 17.55 -13.14
C PRO A 45 6.63 17.04 -13.22
N LEU A 46 6.83 15.78 -12.82
CA LEU A 46 8.12 15.11 -12.82
C LEU A 46 8.10 13.91 -13.76
N ALA A 47 9.12 13.81 -14.61
CA ALA A 47 9.38 12.57 -15.33
C ALA A 47 9.93 11.52 -14.35
N PHE A 48 9.47 10.29 -14.48
CA PHE A 48 9.90 9.16 -13.66
C PHE A 48 10.14 7.90 -14.49
N SER A 49 10.91 6.99 -13.91
CA SER A 49 11.07 5.62 -14.39
C SER A 49 10.75 4.63 -13.28
N ILE A 50 10.37 3.41 -13.67
CA ILE A 50 10.01 2.33 -12.75
C ILE A 50 10.90 1.12 -13.04
N VAL A 51 11.36 0.48 -11.97
CA VAL A 51 12.05 -0.82 -12.01
C VAL A 51 11.38 -1.75 -11.00
N THR A 52 11.10 -2.98 -11.42
CA THR A 52 10.66 -4.06 -10.54
C THR A 52 11.84 -4.97 -10.21
N SER A 53 11.93 -5.43 -8.98
CA SER A 53 12.92 -6.43 -8.57
C SER A 53 12.32 -7.41 -7.57
N THR A 54 12.80 -8.64 -7.59
CA THR A 54 12.36 -9.73 -6.71
C THR A 54 13.58 -10.25 -5.94
N LYS A 55 13.37 -10.65 -4.68
CA LYS A 55 14.47 -11.11 -3.82
C LYS A 55 15.03 -12.46 -4.28
N ASP A 56 14.20 -13.30 -4.88
CA ASP A 56 14.55 -14.63 -5.38
C ASP A 56 15.11 -14.61 -6.83
N GLY A 57 15.12 -13.45 -7.48
CA GLY A 57 15.57 -13.28 -8.87
C GLY A 57 14.61 -13.79 -9.93
N ASN A 58 13.49 -14.40 -9.57
CA ASN A 58 12.48 -14.87 -10.54
C ASN A 58 11.60 -13.71 -11.02
N PRO A 59 11.22 -13.64 -12.32
CA PRO A 59 10.50 -12.50 -12.89
C PRO A 59 8.97 -12.58 -12.67
N TRP A 60 8.53 -12.82 -11.43
CA TRP A 60 7.10 -12.94 -11.10
C TRP A 60 6.39 -11.59 -10.92
N LEU A 61 7.12 -10.47 -10.83
CA LEU A 61 6.61 -9.13 -10.57
C LEU A 61 6.76 -8.25 -11.81
N SER A 62 5.71 -7.57 -12.22
CA SER A 62 5.72 -6.61 -13.33
C SER A 62 4.90 -5.35 -13.00
N ALA A 63 5.26 -4.23 -13.64
CA ALA A 63 4.56 -2.95 -13.53
C ALA A 63 4.39 -2.31 -14.90
N SER A 64 3.35 -1.53 -15.11
CA SER A 64 3.11 -0.82 -16.38
C SER A 64 2.32 0.48 -16.13
N PRO A 65 2.71 1.57 -16.80
CA PRO A 65 3.91 1.75 -17.61
C PRO A 65 5.19 1.81 -16.79
N MET A 66 6.34 1.53 -17.42
CA MET A 66 7.67 1.56 -16.79
C MET A 66 8.31 2.96 -16.76
N SER A 67 7.67 3.96 -17.33
CA SER A 67 8.07 5.37 -17.28
C SER A 67 6.90 6.27 -17.60
N GLY A 68 6.98 7.53 -17.19
CA GLY A 68 5.93 8.51 -17.46
C GLY A 68 6.22 9.86 -16.81
N SER A 69 5.17 10.64 -16.67
CA SER A 69 5.16 11.92 -15.96
C SER A 69 4.05 11.92 -14.91
N THR A 70 4.27 12.54 -13.77
CA THR A 70 3.25 12.71 -12.73
C THR A 70 2.11 13.64 -13.20
N SER A 71 0.83 13.39 -12.96
CA SER A 71 0.25 12.29 -12.18
C SER A 71 -0.10 11.12 -13.09
N GLN A 72 0.32 9.93 -12.72
CA GLN A 72 0.07 8.75 -13.54
C GLN A 72 -0.26 7.52 -12.69
N THR A 73 -1.25 6.74 -13.14
CA THR A 73 -1.59 5.45 -12.54
C THR A 73 -0.67 4.36 -13.08
N ILE A 74 -0.13 3.55 -12.18
CA ILE A 74 0.72 2.40 -12.46
C ILE A 74 -0.05 1.14 -12.07
N THR A 75 -0.10 0.19 -12.97
CA THR A 75 -0.68 -1.14 -12.74
C THR A 75 0.43 -2.12 -12.41
N VAL A 76 0.28 -2.86 -11.34
CA VAL A 76 1.21 -3.92 -10.89
C VAL A 76 0.52 -5.27 -10.99
N SER A 77 1.19 -6.24 -11.59
CA SER A 77 0.69 -7.61 -11.74
C SER A 77 1.75 -8.63 -11.34
N VAL A 78 1.29 -9.83 -10.99
CA VAL A 78 2.15 -10.93 -10.60
C VAL A 78 1.84 -12.17 -11.45
N SER A 79 2.90 -12.90 -11.81
CA SER A 79 2.81 -14.15 -12.56
C SER A 79 3.56 -15.23 -11.78
N PRO A 80 2.88 -15.98 -10.88
CA PRO A 80 3.50 -16.97 -10.02
C PRO A 80 4.29 -18.05 -10.78
N GLY A 81 3.86 -18.40 -12.01
CA GLY A 81 4.54 -19.39 -12.84
C GLY A 81 4.68 -20.74 -12.13
N SER A 82 5.92 -21.23 -12.05
CA SER A 82 6.29 -22.49 -11.39
C SER A 82 6.74 -22.31 -9.92
N LEU A 83 6.52 -21.14 -9.32
CA LEU A 83 6.86 -20.90 -7.91
C LEU A 83 6.04 -21.85 -7.01
N GLY A 84 6.71 -22.47 -6.06
CA GLY A 84 6.09 -23.34 -5.07
C GLY A 84 5.31 -22.56 -4.01
N GLN A 85 4.67 -23.29 -3.09
CA GLN A 85 4.04 -22.70 -1.91
C GLN A 85 5.08 -21.92 -1.08
N GLY A 86 4.70 -20.71 -0.65
CA GLY A 86 5.59 -19.83 0.13
C GLY A 86 5.22 -18.37 0.02
N THR A 87 6.05 -17.52 0.64
CA THR A 87 5.95 -16.06 0.57
C THR A 87 7.16 -15.50 -0.15
N TYR A 88 6.92 -14.76 -1.21
CA TYR A 88 7.92 -14.13 -2.06
C TYR A 88 7.85 -12.61 -1.90
N THR A 89 9.01 -11.98 -1.87
CA THR A 89 9.11 -10.52 -1.71
C THR A 89 9.81 -9.88 -2.90
N GLY A 90 9.33 -8.72 -3.28
CA GLY A 90 9.89 -7.88 -4.31
C GLY A 90 9.61 -6.41 -3.99
N LYS A 91 9.97 -5.55 -4.90
CA LYS A 91 9.69 -4.12 -4.80
C LYS A 91 9.51 -3.48 -6.17
N VAL A 92 8.73 -2.41 -6.19
CA VAL A 92 8.63 -1.45 -7.30
C VAL A 92 9.38 -0.21 -6.88
N THR A 93 10.43 0.15 -7.60
CA THR A 93 11.22 1.37 -7.36
C THR A 93 10.83 2.41 -8.40
N ILE A 94 10.32 3.56 -7.95
CA ILE A 94 10.00 4.72 -8.78
C ILE A 94 11.14 5.71 -8.59
N SER A 95 11.80 6.10 -9.68
CA SER A 95 12.92 7.05 -9.68
C SER A 95 12.56 8.30 -10.44
N ALA A 96 12.67 9.46 -9.81
CA ALA A 96 12.51 10.79 -10.41
C ALA A 96 13.69 11.67 -9.99
N PRO A 97 14.79 11.71 -10.76
CA PRO A 97 16.03 12.39 -10.37
C PRO A 97 15.88 13.89 -10.10
N SER A 98 14.85 14.51 -10.67
CA SER A 98 14.54 15.94 -10.46
C SER A 98 13.68 16.19 -9.22
N SER A 99 13.33 15.15 -8.46
CA SER A 99 12.59 15.26 -7.19
C SER A 99 13.55 15.42 -6.02
N LEU A 100 13.08 16.08 -4.95
CA LEU A 100 13.86 16.20 -3.70
C LEU A 100 14.12 14.84 -3.04
N ASN A 101 13.18 13.90 -3.14
CA ASN A 101 13.30 12.55 -2.58
C ASN A 101 13.73 11.50 -3.62
N ALA A 102 14.24 11.92 -4.77
CA ALA A 102 14.84 11.14 -5.86
C ALA A 102 14.20 9.77 -6.20
N SER A 103 13.79 8.97 -5.22
CA SER A 103 13.13 7.68 -5.42
C SER A 103 12.19 7.29 -4.28
N ILE A 104 11.19 6.43 -4.60
CA ILE A 104 10.29 5.77 -3.64
C ILE A 104 10.32 4.28 -3.94
N GLU A 105 10.37 3.46 -2.90
CA GLU A 105 10.24 2.01 -2.99
C GLU A 105 8.91 1.55 -2.42
N ILE A 106 8.16 0.77 -3.18
CA ILE A 106 6.90 0.13 -2.77
C ILE A 106 7.19 -1.35 -2.58
N PRO A 107 7.15 -1.89 -1.35
CA PRO A 107 7.31 -3.32 -1.10
C PRO A 107 6.13 -4.10 -1.70
N VAL A 108 6.44 -5.24 -2.30
CA VAL A 108 5.46 -6.16 -2.88
C VAL A 108 5.66 -7.53 -2.28
N THR A 109 4.56 -8.14 -1.82
CA THR A 109 4.56 -9.50 -1.28
C THR A 109 3.61 -10.37 -2.11
N LEU A 110 4.06 -11.56 -2.48
CA LEU A 110 3.25 -12.60 -3.10
C LEU A 110 3.22 -13.83 -2.18
N THR A 111 2.04 -14.20 -1.72
CA THR A 111 1.81 -15.43 -0.93
C THR A 111 1.14 -16.49 -1.79
N ILE A 112 1.78 -17.66 -1.90
CA ILE A 112 1.28 -18.83 -2.65
C ILE A 112 0.92 -19.92 -1.66
N SER A 113 -0.29 -20.47 -1.76
CA SER A 113 -0.79 -21.57 -0.92
C SER A 113 -1.63 -22.56 -1.73
N THR A 114 -1.71 -23.79 -1.27
CA THR A 114 -2.67 -24.79 -1.77
C THR A 114 -4.04 -24.67 -1.09
N SER A 115 -4.10 -24.02 0.06
CA SER A 115 -5.34 -23.73 0.82
C SER A 115 -5.85 -22.33 0.52
N PRO A 116 -7.13 -22.03 0.80
CA PRO A 116 -7.69 -20.69 0.67
C PRO A 116 -6.89 -19.64 1.46
N LEU A 117 -6.86 -18.42 0.95
CA LEU A 117 -6.20 -17.28 1.55
C LEU A 117 -7.17 -16.11 1.65
N LEU A 118 -7.10 -15.32 2.73
CA LEU A 118 -7.68 -13.98 2.78
C LEU A 118 -6.88 -13.06 1.85
N THR A 119 -7.58 -12.15 1.22
CA THR A 119 -6.98 -11.10 0.37
C THR A 119 -7.40 -9.73 0.88
N ALA A 120 -6.60 -8.72 0.63
CA ALA A 120 -6.96 -7.32 0.83
C ALA A 120 -6.56 -6.50 -0.39
N THR A 121 -7.30 -5.43 -0.68
CA THR A 121 -6.81 -4.38 -1.58
C THR A 121 -5.54 -3.76 -0.99
N ALA A 122 -4.82 -2.94 -1.79
CA ALA A 122 -3.62 -2.26 -1.31
C ALA A 122 -3.86 -1.58 0.04
N ALA A 123 -2.84 -1.62 0.89
CA ALA A 123 -2.89 -0.90 2.17
C ALA A 123 -3.18 0.58 1.92
N PRO A 124 -3.97 1.24 2.79
CA PRO A 124 -4.30 2.65 2.63
C PRO A 124 -3.05 3.52 2.52
N ALA A 125 -3.17 4.65 1.82
CA ALA A 125 -2.17 5.70 1.89
C ALA A 125 -1.98 6.15 3.34
N PRO A 126 -0.80 6.61 3.74
CA PRO A 126 -0.60 7.18 5.06
C PRO A 126 -1.61 8.30 5.33
N PHE A 127 -2.26 8.26 6.49
CA PHE A 127 -3.09 9.36 6.95
C PHE A 127 -2.20 10.53 7.35
N VAL A 128 -2.54 11.74 6.91
CA VAL A 128 -1.79 12.97 7.24
C VAL A 128 -2.72 13.92 7.96
N TYR A 129 -2.29 14.41 9.10
CA TYR A 129 -3.00 15.40 9.90
C TYR A 129 -2.07 16.58 10.26
N GLN A 130 -2.52 17.80 10.02
CA GLN A 130 -1.88 18.99 10.53
C GLN A 130 -2.58 19.42 11.83
N THR A 131 -1.82 19.71 12.87
CA THR A 131 -2.36 20.13 14.17
C THR A 131 -3.27 21.34 14.02
N GLY A 132 -4.51 21.20 14.52
CA GLY A 132 -5.54 22.24 14.37
C GLY A 132 -6.32 22.21 13.06
N GLY A 133 -5.96 21.33 12.13
CA GLY A 133 -6.66 21.12 10.87
C GLY A 133 -7.87 20.17 11.00
N SER A 134 -8.48 19.82 9.86
CA SER A 134 -9.56 18.81 9.81
C SER A 134 -8.98 17.40 9.94
N THR A 135 -9.73 16.52 10.62
CA THR A 135 -9.36 15.09 10.72
C THR A 135 -9.30 14.44 9.34
N PRO A 136 -8.34 13.52 9.10
CA PRO A 136 -8.24 12.79 7.84
C PRO A 136 -9.52 12.05 7.48
N ALA A 137 -9.90 12.05 6.21
CA ALA A 137 -11.04 11.29 5.73
C ALA A 137 -10.82 9.78 5.91
N PRO A 138 -11.85 9.00 6.26
CA PRO A 138 -11.77 7.55 6.30
C PRO A 138 -11.39 6.96 4.94
N GLN A 139 -10.66 5.83 4.94
CA GLN A 139 -10.29 5.09 3.75
C GLN A 139 -10.93 3.69 3.77
N SER A 140 -11.13 3.11 2.59
CA SER A 140 -11.76 1.79 2.44
C SER A 140 -10.74 0.74 2.03
N ILE A 141 -10.86 -0.45 2.62
CA ILE A 141 -10.10 -1.66 2.25
C ILE A 141 -11.11 -2.76 1.96
N THR A 142 -11.02 -3.40 0.79
CA THR A 142 -11.84 -4.57 0.49
C THR A 142 -11.12 -5.83 0.95
N ILE A 143 -11.78 -6.60 1.82
CA ILE A 143 -11.33 -7.95 2.22
C ILE A 143 -12.01 -8.97 1.33
N GLY A 144 -11.21 -9.81 0.69
CA GLY A 144 -11.64 -10.90 -0.19
C GLY A 144 -11.07 -12.24 0.24
N SER A 145 -11.30 -13.25 -0.59
CA SER A 145 -10.72 -14.59 -0.46
C SER A 145 -10.32 -15.12 -1.85
N THR A 146 -9.32 -16.00 -1.90
CA THR A 146 -8.88 -16.63 -3.16
C THR A 146 -9.87 -17.70 -3.65
N SER A 147 -10.82 -18.13 -2.83
CA SER A 147 -11.84 -19.11 -3.20
C SER A 147 -13.24 -18.69 -2.76
N SER A 148 -14.00 -19.56 -2.08
CA SER A 148 -15.37 -19.31 -1.62
C SER A 148 -15.46 -18.21 -0.55
N GLN A 149 -16.68 -17.81 -0.22
CA GLN A 149 -16.93 -16.89 0.89
C GLN A 149 -16.36 -17.41 2.21
N VAL A 150 -15.71 -16.54 2.95
CA VAL A 150 -15.06 -16.85 4.22
C VAL A 150 -15.53 -15.86 5.28
N GLY A 151 -16.01 -16.37 6.42
CA GLY A 151 -16.30 -15.57 7.59
C GLY A 151 -15.02 -15.10 8.28
N PHE A 152 -14.98 -13.87 8.76
CA PHE A 152 -13.83 -13.30 9.45
C PHE A 152 -14.20 -12.37 10.60
N SER A 153 -13.24 -12.15 11.49
CA SER A 153 -13.27 -11.11 12.53
C SER A 153 -12.11 -10.13 12.33
N VAL A 154 -12.29 -8.90 12.81
CA VAL A 154 -11.32 -7.82 12.68
C VAL A 154 -10.98 -7.23 14.04
N THR A 155 -9.71 -7.00 14.27
CA THR A 155 -9.20 -6.23 15.41
C THR A 155 -8.20 -5.19 14.92
N SER A 156 -8.06 -4.09 15.65
CA SER A 156 -7.01 -3.09 15.41
C SER A 156 -6.10 -2.98 16.63
N SER A 157 -4.84 -2.69 16.39
CA SER A 157 -3.84 -2.42 17.44
C SER A 157 -2.91 -1.30 16.99
N THR A 158 -2.38 -0.55 17.95
CA THR A 158 -1.45 0.55 17.71
C THR A 158 -0.15 0.28 18.49
N THR A 159 0.98 0.73 17.95
CA THR A 159 2.30 0.47 18.56
C THR A 159 2.51 1.25 19.87
N ASP A 160 1.88 2.42 19.98
CA ASP A 160 1.94 3.31 21.14
C ASP A 160 0.88 2.99 22.22
N GLY A 161 -0.02 2.03 21.95
CA GLY A 161 -1.12 1.64 22.85
C GLY A 161 -2.30 2.62 22.88
N ASN A 162 -2.25 3.74 22.16
CA ASN A 162 -3.35 4.69 22.07
C ASN A 162 -4.41 4.21 21.07
N GLN A 163 -5.69 4.55 21.30
CA GLN A 163 -6.81 4.10 20.46
C GLN A 163 -7.12 5.07 19.32
N TRP A 164 -6.10 5.46 18.55
CA TRP A 164 -6.28 6.37 17.42
C TRP A 164 -6.75 5.69 16.13
N LEU A 165 -6.67 4.37 16.03
CA LEU A 165 -7.02 3.57 14.85
C LEU A 165 -8.38 2.89 15.02
N GLY A 166 -9.34 3.27 14.20
CA GLY A 166 -10.69 2.69 14.13
C GLY A 166 -10.89 1.87 12.85
N VAL A 167 -11.66 0.78 12.95
CA VAL A 167 -12.06 -0.04 11.81
C VAL A 167 -13.48 -0.55 11.98
N SER A 168 -14.26 -0.61 10.90
CA SER A 168 -15.65 -1.10 10.91
C SER A 168 -16.01 -1.70 9.53
N PRO A 169 -16.79 -2.79 9.48
CA PRO A 169 -17.29 -3.61 10.60
C PRO A 169 -16.20 -4.50 11.22
N LEU A 170 -16.44 -4.98 12.47
CA LEU A 170 -15.50 -5.88 13.18
C LEU A 170 -15.68 -7.36 12.84
N THR A 171 -16.73 -7.72 12.10
CA THR A 171 -16.99 -9.07 11.61
C THR A 171 -17.67 -8.99 10.25
N GLY A 172 -17.50 -10.01 9.43
CA GLY A 172 -18.13 -10.07 8.10
C GLY A 172 -17.85 -11.37 7.37
N THR A 173 -18.30 -11.41 6.12
CA THR A 173 -17.99 -12.47 5.16
C THR A 173 -17.40 -11.84 3.89
N THR A 174 -16.41 -12.49 3.29
CA THR A 174 -15.79 -12.01 2.04
C THR A 174 -16.74 -12.16 0.84
N PRO A 175 -16.74 -11.22 -0.13
CA PRO A 175 -16.03 -9.94 -0.10
C PRO A 175 -16.74 -8.89 0.79
N GLN A 176 -15.97 -8.11 1.55
CA GLN A 176 -16.50 -7.07 2.45
C GLN A 176 -15.58 -5.85 2.49
N ASN A 177 -16.14 -4.65 2.43
CA ASN A 177 -15.40 -3.41 2.65
C ASN A 177 -15.29 -3.11 4.15
N LEU A 178 -14.07 -2.81 4.59
CA LEU A 178 -13.76 -2.24 5.89
C LEU A 178 -13.50 -0.75 5.71
N ILE A 179 -14.07 0.07 6.59
CA ILE A 179 -13.78 1.49 6.68
C ILE A 179 -12.75 1.69 7.78
N VAL A 180 -11.62 2.29 7.43
CA VAL A 180 -10.51 2.61 8.32
C VAL A 180 -10.56 4.10 8.62
N SER A 181 -10.56 4.47 9.88
CA SER A 181 -10.56 5.86 10.35
C SER A 181 -9.46 6.08 11.38
N VAL A 182 -9.01 7.31 11.50
CA VAL A 182 -8.01 7.71 12.50
C VAL A 182 -8.50 8.89 13.31
N ASN A 183 -8.17 8.90 14.61
CA ASN A 183 -8.42 10.02 15.50
C ASN A 183 -7.08 10.60 16.00
N PRO A 184 -6.57 11.68 15.40
CA PRO A 184 -5.29 12.29 15.79
C PRO A 184 -5.40 13.23 17.00
N ILE A 185 -6.60 13.48 17.52
CA ILE A 185 -6.82 14.49 18.57
C ILE A 185 -6.11 14.06 19.87
N GLY A 186 -5.32 14.98 20.42
CA GLY A 186 -4.58 14.76 21.68
C GLY A 186 -3.22 14.08 21.48
N LEU A 187 -2.83 13.74 20.24
CA LEU A 187 -1.53 13.18 19.93
C LEU A 187 -0.54 14.31 19.53
N SER A 188 0.72 14.14 19.89
CA SER A 188 1.81 15.05 19.51
C SER A 188 2.23 14.87 18.04
N PRO A 189 2.88 15.88 17.42
CA PRO A 189 3.49 15.70 16.10
C PRO A 189 4.44 14.50 16.07
N GLY A 190 4.35 13.69 15.01
CA GLY A 190 5.15 12.46 14.88
C GLY A 190 4.51 11.46 13.92
N THR A 191 5.15 10.29 13.77
CA THR A 191 4.63 9.17 12.97
C THR A 191 4.13 8.06 13.88
N TYR A 192 2.90 7.63 13.64
CA TYR A 192 2.17 6.62 14.38
C TYR A 192 1.92 5.40 13.48
N THR A 193 2.15 4.22 14.01
CA THR A 193 1.91 2.97 13.30
C THR A 193 0.93 2.07 14.03
N GLY A 194 0.06 1.43 13.27
CA GLY A 194 -0.93 0.49 13.76
C GLY A 194 -1.11 -0.67 12.78
N THR A 195 -1.88 -1.66 13.18
CA THR A 195 -2.17 -2.85 12.38
C THR A 195 -3.64 -3.22 12.51
N ILE A 196 -4.28 -3.47 11.38
CA ILE A 196 -5.58 -4.14 11.33
C ILE A 196 -5.29 -5.63 11.12
N ASN A 197 -5.84 -6.49 11.98
CA ASN A 197 -5.72 -7.94 11.90
C ASN A 197 -7.08 -8.52 11.49
N VAL A 198 -7.13 -9.22 10.35
CA VAL A 198 -8.32 -9.92 9.86
C VAL A 198 -8.11 -11.41 10.06
N ALA A 199 -8.89 -12.03 10.94
CA ALA A 199 -8.73 -13.42 11.34
C ALA A 199 -9.89 -14.30 10.86
N SER A 200 -9.55 -15.50 10.38
CA SER A 200 -10.49 -16.55 10.01
C SER A 200 -9.86 -17.93 10.24
N SER A 201 -10.63 -18.88 10.74
CA SER A 201 -10.17 -20.28 10.90
C SER A 201 -10.21 -21.08 9.59
N ALA A 202 -10.80 -20.53 8.53
CA ALA A 202 -11.02 -21.22 7.26
C ALA A 202 -9.91 -21.01 6.22
N VAL A 203 -8.83 -20.28 6.57
CA VAL A 203 -7.77 -19.84 5.64
C VAL A 203 -6.38 -20.09 6.21
N ALA A 204 -5.40 -20.24 5.30
CA ALA A 204 -4.03 -20.55 5.71
C ALA A 204 -3.23 -19.33 6.21
N ASN A 205 -3.59 -18.11 5.81
CA ASN A 205 -2.85 -16.89 6.15
C ASN A 205 -3.52 -16.06 7.27
N SER A 206 -4.23 -16.71 8.17
CA SER A 206 -4.84 -16.04 9.32
C SER A 206 -3.85 -15.82 10.46
N PRO A 207 -3.78 -14.62 11.08
CA PRO A 207 -4.46 -13.41 10.65
C PRO A 207 -3.75 -12.69 9.49
N LEU A 208 -4.53 -12.18 8.54
CA LEU A 208 -4.03 -11.23 7.55
C LEU A 208 -3.78 -9.88 8.25
N ARG A 209 -2.56 -9.36 8.14
CA ARG A 209 -2.13 -8.12 8.78
C ARG A 209 -2.02 -6.99 7.76
N ILE A 210 -2.68 -5.87 8.05
CA ILE A 210 -2.70 -4.68 7.20
C ILE A 210 -2.09 -3.53 7.99
N PRO A 211 -0.89 -3.05 7.62
CA PRO A 211 -0.24 -1.94 8.30
C PRO A 211 -0.95 -0.62 8.00
N ILE A 212 -1.08 0.22 9.01
CA ILE A 212 -1.65 1.57 8.92
C ILE A 212 -0.63 2.56 9.48
N THR A 213 -0.41 3.65 8.75
CA THR A 213 0.48 4.73 9.17
C THR A 213 -0.29 6.04 9.23
N MET A 214 -0.03 6.83 10.27
CA MET A 214 -0.51 8.20 10.40
C MET A 214 0.65 9.13 10.75
N THR A 215 0.75 10.27 10.06
CA THR A 215 1.74 11.31 10.33
C THR A 215 1.05 12.58 10.79
N ILE A 216 1.47 13.11 11.93
CA ILE A 216 1.00 14.39 12.51
C ILE A 216 2.09 15.43 12.33
N THR A 217 1.75 16.53 11.70
CA THR A 217 2.63 17.69 11.50
C THR A 217 2.15 18.89 12.33
N THR A 218 3.04 19.84 12.57
CA THR A 218 2.74 21.16 13.20
C THR A 218 2.06 22.09 12.23
#